data_b17176f39a34a818de2d1195f14ac165
#
_entry.id   b17176f39a34a818de2d1195f14ac165
#
_cell.length_a   1.000
_cell.length_b   1.000
_cell.length_c   1.000
_cell.angle_alpha   90.00
_cell.angle_beta   90.00
_cell.angle_gamma   90.00
#
_symmetry.space_group_name_H-M   'P 1'
#
loop_
_entity.id
_entity.type
_entity.pdbx_description
1 polymer ?
#
loop_
_entity_poly.entity_id
_entity_poly.type
_entity_poly.pdbx_seq_one_letter_code
_entity_poly.pdbx_strand_id
1 'polypeptide(L)'
;FLEAMEEKNVSIDGVSYSLPEPFFVIATQNPMDSSGTSSLPDSQLDRFMISYSLSDLNDDDKIEMLKKEINFDQQKSESIDWQNIKQKKNTITVKNDIYKYVVSIEQRIQSLDQKIYVSARCLKQIIDLARGWAIINNKDYVTHQDIKDTIPYILRHRIRFLNQEEKIEFVNK
;
A
#
# COMPACT_ATOMS: atom_id res chain seq x y z
N PHE A 1 -17.06 7.64 0.47
CA PHE A 1 -15.61 7.46 0.68
C PHE A 1 -15.03 6.39 -0.23
N LEU A 2 -15.66 5.21 -0.31
CA LEU A 2 -15.20 4.09 -1.14
C LEU A 2 -15.26 4.40 -2.64
N GLU A 3 -16.28 5.13 -3.09
CA GLU A 3 -16.42 5.65 -4.45
C GLU A 3 -15.25 6.57 -4.81
N ALA A 4 -14.91 7.51 -3.92
CA ALA A 4 -13.79 8.44 -4.11
C ALA A 4 -12.44 7.72 -4.33
N MET A 5 -12.20 6.61 -3.62
CA MET A 5 -10.97 5.82 -3.77
C MET A 5 -10.89 5.10 -5.10
N GLU A 6 -12.03 4.68 -5.66
CA GLU A 6 -12.09 3.82 -6.84
C GLU A 6 -12.28 4.64 -8.12
N GLU A 7 -13.24 5.55 -8.10
CA GLU A 7 -13.66 6.31 -9.27
C GLU A 7 -13.04 7.71 -9.33
N LYS A 8 -12.39 8.15 -8.24
CA LYS A 8 -11.84 9.51 -8.09
C LYS A 8 -12.90 10.60 -8.28
N ASN A 9 -14.14 10.26 -7.98
CA ASN A 9 -15.29 11.13 -8.02
C ASN A 9 -16.02 11.10 -6.68
N VAL A 10 -16.75 12.17 -6.37
CA VAL A 10 -17.68 12.27 -5.24
C VAL A 10 -19.01 12.72 -5.76
N SER A 11 -20.08 12.02 -5.45
CA SER A 11 -21.45 12.39 -5.81
C SER A 11 -22.10 13.12 -4.64
N ILE A 12 -22.55 14.35 -4.87
CA ILE A 12 -23.27 15.19 -3.91
C ILE A 12 -24.56 15.66 -4.59
N ASP A 13 -25.72 15.38 -3.99
CA ASP A 13 -27.04 15.76 -4.50
C ASP A 13 -27.28 15.38 -5.97
N GLY A 14 -26.77 14.21 -6.39
CA GLY A 14 -26.92 13.70 -7.76
C GLY A 14 -25.94 14.30 -8.77
N VAL A 15 -25.04 15.19 -8.35
CA VAL A 15 -23.98 15.76 -9.20
C VAL A 15 -22.65 15.08 -8.85
N SER A 16 -21.93 14.59 -9.87
CA SER A 16 -20.61 13.98 -9.71
C SER A 16 -19.51 15.02 -9.89
N TYR A 17 -18.61 15.08 -8.91
CA TYR A 17 -17.44 15.97 -8.90
C TYR A 17 -16.16 15.14 -8.98
N SER A 18 -15.33 15.41 -9.97
CA SER A 18 -14.01 14.79 -10.08
C SER A 18 -13.06 15.33 -9.01
N LEU A 19 -12.34 14.43 -8.36
CA LEU A 19 -11.33 14.80 -7.38
C LEU A 19 -10.02 15.23 -8.07
N PRO A 20 -9.34 16.26 -7.54
CA PRO A 20 -8.07 16.71 -8.12
C PRO A 20 -6.98 15.63 -7.99
N GLU A 21 -6.08 15.57 -8.98
CA GLU A 21 -4.88 14.71 -8.89
C GLU A 21 -3.69 15.51 -8.36
N PRO A 22 -2.86 14.93 -7.47
CA PRO A 22 -2.98 13.58 -6.90
C PRO A 22 -4.00 13.50 -5.75
N PHE A 23 -4.78 12.43 -5.71
CA PHE A 23 -5.71 12.15 -4.62
C PHE A 23 -5.22 10.92 -3.83
N PHE A 24 -5.03 11.08 -2.52
CA PHE A 24 -4.61 10.02 -1.62
C PHE A 24 -5.58 9.89 -0.46
N VAL A 25 -5.81 8.65 -0.05
CA VAL A 25 -6.53 8.33 1.18
C VAL A 25 -5.56 7.65 2.13
N ILE A 26 -5.37 8.24 3.30
CA ILE A 26 -4.58 7.69 4.38
C ILE A 26 -5.55 7.38 5.53
N ALA A 27 -5.56 6.13 5.98
CA ALA A 27 -6.32 5.70 7.14
C ALA A 27 -5.38 5.18 8.21
N THR A 28 -5.65 5.52 9.46
CA THR A 28 -4.93 5.00 10.62
C THR A 28 -5.85 4.09 11.42
N GLN A 29 -5.28 3.04 11.98
CA GLN A 29 -5.97 2.12 12.86
C GLN A 29 -5.10 1.86 14.09
N ASN A 30 -5.68 1.99 15.28
CA ASN A 30 -5.00 1.61 16.51
C ASN A 30 -5.31 0.13 16.81
N PRO A 31 -4.33 -0.79 16.78
CA PRO A 31 -4.57 -2.21 17.05
C PRO A 31 -4.99 -2.48 18.50
N MET A 32 -4.73 -1.53 19.44
CA MET A 32 -5.07 -1.67 20.86
C MET A 32 -6.54 -1.32 21.14
N ASP A 33 -7.22 -0.59 20.26
CA ASP A 33 -8.63 -0.20 20.44
C ASP A 33 -9.62 -1.27 19.93
N SER A 34 -9.40 -2.53 20.35
CA SER A 34 -10.28 -3.64 19.95
C SER A 34 -11.66 -3.62 20.61
N SER A 35 -11.90 -2.73 21.58
CA SER A 35 -13.11 -2.75 22.41
C SER A 35 -14.26 -1.85 21.95
N GLY A 36 -14.10 -1.06 20.86
CA GLY A 36 -15.14 -0.12 20.43
C GLY A 36 -15.29 0.12 18.94
N THR A 37 -14.34 -0.31 18.11
CA THR A 37 -14.41 -0.10 16.66
C THR A 37 -14.44 -1.42 15.91
N SER A 38 -15.46 -1.61 15.07
CA SER A 38 -15.49 -2.74 14.17
C SER A 38 -14.36 -2.60 13.14
N SER A 39 -13.55 -3.66 12.96
CA SER A 39 -12.54 -3.70 11.90
C SER A 39 -13.19 -3.48 10.54
N LEU A 40 -12.50 -2.75 9.64
CA LEU A 40 -12.96 -2.60 8.27
C LEU A 40 -13.17 -3.96 7.62
N PRO A 41 -14.28 -4.17 6.89
CA PRO A 41 -14.48 -5.37 6.10
C PRO A 41 -13.36 -5.59 5.08
N ASP A 42 -13.04 -6.84 4.76
CA ASP A 42 -11.96 -7.19 3.83
C ASP A 42 -12.14 -6.55 2.44
N SER A 43 -13.39 -6.41 1.97
CA SER A 43 -13.71 -5.72 0.72
C SER A 43 -13.37 -4.23 0.73
N GLN A 44 -13.33 -3.59 1.89
CA GLN A 44 -12.92 -2.21 2.06
C GLN A 44 -11.40 -2.11 2.21
N LEU A 45 -10.79 -3.04 2.96
CA LEU A 45 -9.34 -3.13 3.10
C LEU A 45 -8.65 -3.37 1.75
N ASP A 46 -9.22 -4.17 0.86
CA ASP A 46 -8.68 -4.45 -0.48
C ASP A 46 -8.55 -3.19 -1.36
N ARG A 47 -9.23 -2.09 -1.01
CA ARG A 47 -9.12 -0.81 -1.74
C ARG A 47 -7.86 -0.02 -1.40
N PHE A 48 -7.26 -0.26 -0.23
CA PHE A 48 -5.98 0.36 0.12
C PHE A 48 -4.84 -0.36 -0.59
N MET A 49 -3.95 0.42 -1.24
CA MET A 49 -2.84 -0.17 -1.98
C MET A 49 -1.82 -0.80 -1.03
N ILE A 50 -1.43 -0.08 0.01
CA ILE A 50 -0.38 -0.49 0.95
C ILE A 50 -0.87 -0.41 2.40
N SER A 51 -0.26 -1.21 3.25
CA SER A 51 -0.39 -1.13 4.70
C SER A 51 1.01 -1.15 5.32
N TYR A 52 1.20 -0.31 6.32
CA TYR A 52 2.43 -0.21 7.07
C TYR A 52 2.11 -0.22 8.57
N SER A 53 2.90 -0.92 9.36
CA SER A 53 2.81 -0.86 10.81
C SER A 53 3.98 -0.03 11.33
N LEU A 54 3.67 1.01 12.09
CA LEU A 54 4.68 1.73 12.83
C LEU A 54 5.22 0.82 13.94
N SER A 55 6.53 0.75 14.08
CA SER A 55 7.16 0.11 15.24
C SER A 55 7.00 1.01 16.47
N ASP A 56 7.07 0.39 17.65
CA ASP A 56 7.17 1.17 18.86
C ASP A 56 8.43 2.05 18.83
N LEU A 57 8.30 3.25 19.39
CA LEU A 57 9.43 4.17 19.53
C LEU A 57 10.48 3.54 20.45
N ASN A 58 11.74 3.60 20.06
CA ASN A 58 12.83 3.30 20.98
C ASN A 58 12.93 4.38 22.07
N ASP A 59 13.73 4.18 23.09
CA ASP A 59 13.77 5.09 24.22
C ASP A 59 14.36 6.46 23.85
N ASP A 60 15.31 6.51 22.93
CA ASP A 60 15.88 7.77 22.42
C ASP A 60 14.85 8.58 21.64
N ASP A 61 14.08 7.93 20.77
CA ASP A 61 12.98 8.56 20.02
C ASP A 61 11.88 9.08 20.96
N LYS A 62 11.54 8.33 22.03
CA LYS A 62 10.61 8.78 23.07
C LYS A 62 11.10 10.03 23.78
N ILE A 63 12.39 10.05 24.15
CA ILE A 63 13.02 11.21 24.80
C ILE A 63 13.02 12.42 23.86
N GLU A 64 13.33 12.22 22.58
CA GLU A 64 13.29 13.29 21.57
C GLU A 64 11.86 13.82 21.39
N MET A 65 10.87 12.95 21.31
CA MET A 65 9.46 13.32 21.24
C MET A 65 9.02 14.16 22.43
N LEU A 66 9.44 13.80 23.66
CA LEU A 66 9.11 14.53 24.87
C LEU A 66 9.79 15.91 24.94
N LYS A 67 10.96 16.06 24.31
CA LYS A 67 11.69 17.33 24.26
C LYS A 67 11.19 18.28 23.18
N LYS A 68 10.60 17.74 22.11
CA LYS A 68 10.02 18.55 21.03
C LYS A 68 8.73 19.19 21.53
N GLU A 69 8.74 20.49 21.78
CA GLU A 69 7.50 21.28 21.74
C GLU A 69 6.88 21.08 20.36
N ILE A 70 5.58 20.82 20.31
CA ILE A 70 4.85 20.63 19.06
C ILE A 70 4.74 22.01 18.37
N ASN A 71 5.84 22.47 17.83
CA ASN A 71 5.85 23.59 16.92
C ASN A 71 5.51 23.06 15.53
N PHE A 72 4.23 23.20 15.15
CA PHE A 72 3.79 23.03 13.75
C PHE A 72 4.33 24.20 12.90
N ASP A 73 5.62 24.45 12.96
CA ASP A 73 6.26 25.30 11.98
C ASP A 73 6.11 24.62 10.63
N GLN A 74 5.48 25.35 9.71
CA GLN A 74 5.28 24.92 8.34
C GLN A 74 6.65 24.57 7.73
N GLN A 75 7.05 23.31 7.84
CA GLN A 75 8.14 22.81 7.02
C GLN A 75 7.73 23.06 5.59
N LYS A 76 8.47 23.90 4.88
CA LYS A 76 8.28 24.11 3.46
C LYS A 76 8.38 22.74 2.78
N SER A 77 7.24 22.18 2.43
CA SER A 77 7.20 20.95 1.65
C SER A 77 7.79 21.27 0.28
N GLU A 78 8.82 20.54 -0.12
CA GLU A 78 9.28 20.57 -1.50
C GLU A 78 8.12 20.19 -2.40
N SER A 79 7.87 20.97 -3.44
CA SER A 79 6.81 20.67 -4.39
C SER A 79 7.19 19.42 -5.20
N ILE A 80 6.37 18.39 -5.10
CA ILE A 80 6.55 17.16 -5.89
C ILE A 80 5.94 17.39 -7.27
N ASP A 81 6.73 17.22 -8.33
CA ASP A 81 6.25 17.26 -9.72
C ASP A 81 5.55 15.94 -10.09
N TRP A 82 4.24 15.88 -9.79
CA TRP A 82 3.39 14.72 -10.07
C TRP A 82 3.26 14.39 -11.56
N GLN A 83 3.33 15.41 -12.41
CA GLN A 83 3.25 15.23 -13.86
C GLN A 83 4.46 14.42 -14.35
N ASN A 84 5.65 14.77 -13.88
CA ASN A 84 6.88 14.06 -14.19
C ASN A 84 6.86 12.62 -13.67
N ILE A 85 6.41 12.41 -12.42
CA ILE A 85 6.29 11.06 -11.84
C ILE A 85 5.31 10.19 -12.65
N LYS A 86 4.16 10.75 -13.04
CA LYS A 86 3.15 10.04 -13.84
C LYS A 86 3.69 9.67 -15.23
N GLN A 87 4.44 10.58 -15.87
CA GLN A 87 5.10 10.30 -17.15
C GLN A 87 6.15 9.20 -17.00
N LYS A 88 7.05 9.31 -16.02
CA LYS A 88 8.06 8.29 -15.71
C LYS A 88 7.43 6.93 -15.45
N LYS A 89 6.34 6.85 -14.69
CA LYS A 89 5.64 5.59 -14.43
C LYS A 89 5.22 4.88 -15.72
N ASN A 90 4.78 5.63 -16.73
CA ASN A 90 4.36 5.09 -18.01
C ASN A 90 5.53 4.57 -18.87
N THR A 91 6.75 5.08 -18.65
CA THR A 91 7.95 4.62 -19.36
C THR A 91 8.59 3.38 -18.75
N ILE A 92 8.28 3.05 -17.48
CA ILE A 92 8.83 1.87 -16.79
C ILE A 92 8.34 0.59 -17.47
N THR A 93 9.29 -0.17 -18.01
CA THR A 93 9.00 -1.43 -18.70
C THR A 93 8.73 -2.56 -17.70
N VAL A 94 7.65 -3.32 -17.96
CA VAL A 94 7.34 -4.56 -17.24
C VAL A 94 7.35 -5.70 -18.24
N LYS A 95 8.32 -6.60 -18.12
CA LYS A 95 8.45 -7.76 -19.00
C LYS A 95 7.44 -8.84 -18.67
N ASN A 96 7.15 -9.72 -19.63
CA ASN A 96 6.13 -10.76 -19.49
C ASN A 96 6.46 -11.79 -18.38
N ASP A 97 7.72 -12.02 -18.09
CA ASP A 97 8.17 -12.87 -16.99
C ASP A 97 7.77 -12.32 -15.61
N ILE A 98 7.77 -11.00 -15.45
CA ILE A 98 7.29 -10.34 -14.21
C ILE A 98 5.79 -10.59 -14.01
N TYR A 99 4.96 -10.46 -15.05
CA TYR A 99 3.53 -10.77 -14.94
C TYR A 99 3.30 -12.24 -14.56
N LYS A 100 4.02 -13.16 -15.20
CA LYS A 100 3.96 -14.60 -14.87
C LYS A 100 4.38 -14.85 -13.42
N TYR A 101 5.41 -14.15 -12.96
CA TYR A 101 5.88 -14.25 -11.58
C TYR A 101 4.81 -13.81 -10.58
N VAL A 102 4.15 -12.66 -10.81
CA VAL A 102 3.06 -12.19 -9.94
C VAL A 102 1.89 -13.17 -9.90
N VAL A 103 1.52 -13.76 -11.05
CA VAL A 103 0.48 -14.81 -11.09
C VAL A 103 0.93 -16.07 -10.33
N SER A 104 2.20 -16.46 -10.42
CA SER A 104 2.72 -17.61 -9.67
C SER A 104 2.68 -17.39 -8.16
N ILE A 105 2.92 -16.16 -7.70
CA ILE A 105 2.77 -15.78 -6.28
C ILE A 105 1.32 -15.94 -5.84
N GLU A 106 0.36 -15.43 -6.61
CA GLU A 106 -1.07 -15.59 -6.32
C GLU A 106 -1.44 -17.06 -6.18
N GLN A 107 -1.08 -17.89 -7.16
CA GLN A 107 -1.33 -19.33 -7.13
C GLN A 107 -0.69 -20.01 -5.90
N ARG A 108 0.51 -19.59 -5.54
CA ARG A 108 1.19 -20.10 -4.34
C ARG A 108 0.45 -19.72 -3.08
N ILE A 109 -0.02 -18.48 -2.95
CA ILE A 109 -0.82 -18.02 -1.81
C ILE A 109 -2.11 -18.84 -1.70
N GLN A 110 -2.84 -19.02 -2.80
CA GLN A 110 -4.07 -19.82 -2.82
C GLN A 110 -3.83 -21.28 -2.47
N SER A 111 -2.66 -21.85 -2.81
CA SER A 111 -2.30 -23.21 -2.45
C SER A 111 -2.01 -23.41 -0.96
N LEU A 112 -1.63 -22.34 -0.23
CA LEU A 112 -1.37 -22.40 1.21
C LEU A 112 -2.67 -22.42 2.02
N ASP A 113 -3.64 -21.62 1.63
CA ASP A 113 -4.98 -21.62 2.21
C ASP A 113 -6.02 -21.21 1.15
N GLN A 114 -6.95 -22.11 0.85
CA GLN A 114 -8.04 -21.87 -0.11
C GLN A 114 -8.99 -20.73 0.29
N LYS A 115 -8.93 -20.28 1.56
CA LYS A 115 -9.72 -19.14 2.05
C LYS A 115 -9.08 -17.78 1.74
N ILE A 116 -7.80 -17.77 1.35
CA ILE A 116 -7.10 -16.54 0.99
C ILE A 116 -7.42 -16.21 -0.48
N TYR A 117 -8.06 -15.09 -0.67
CA TYR A 117 -8.39 -14.59 -2.01
C TYR A 117 -7.55 -13.35 -2.34
N VAL A 118 -6.81 -13.43 -3.44
CA VAL A 118 -6.08 -12.30 -4.01
C VAL A 118 -6.90 -11.74 -5.15
N SER A 119 -7.39 -10.51 -5.00
CA SER A 119 -8.24 -9.87 -6.00
C SER A 119 -7.45 -9.46 -7.25
N ALA A 120 -8.14 -9.36 -8.40
CA ALA A 120 -7.55 -8.80 -9.62
C ALA A 120 -7.03 -7.35 -9.40
N ARG A 121 -7.66 -6.60 -8.48
CA ARG A 121 -7.19 -5.28 -8.04
C ARG A 121 -5.83 -5.38 -7.37
N CYS A 122 -5.66 -6.33 -6.45
CA CYS A 122 -4.41 -6.59 -5.77
C CYS A 122 -3.27 -6.88 -6.76
N LEU A 123 -3.50 -7.74 -7.76
CA LEU A 123 -2.49 -8.06 -8.80
C LEU A 123 -2.06 -6.81 -9.58
N LYS A 124 -3.00 -5.93 -9.93
CA LYS A 124 -2.69 -4.65 -10.59
C LYS A 124 -1.88 -3.74 -9.68
N GLN A 125 -2.23 -3.66 -8.41
CA GLN A 125 -1.54 -2.83 -7.43
C GLN A 125 -0.10 -3.31 -7.16
N ILE A 126 0.16 -4.62 -7.20
CA ILE A 126 1.52 -5.18 -7.11
C ILE A 126 2.40 -4.62 -8.25
N ILE A 127 1.91 -4.67 -9.49
CA ILE A 127 2.65 -4.14 -10.64
C ILE A 127 2.82 -2.61 -10.53
N ASP A 128 1.78 -1.90 -10.11
CA ASP A 128 1.81 -0.45 -9.99
C ASP A 128 2.77 0.03 -8.90
N LEU A 129 2.81 -0.64 -7.75
CA LEU A 129 3.76 -0.31 -6.68
C LEU A 129 5.20 -0.65 -7.11
N ALA A 130 5.43 -1.78 -7.78
CA ALA A 130 6.75 -2.16 -8.27
C ALA A 130 7.28 -1.17 -9.33
N ARG A 131 6.42 -0.59 -10.19
CA ARG A 131 6.82 0.51 -11.08
C ARG A 131 7.25 1.75 -10.29
N GLY A 132 6.47 2.13 -9.25
CA GLY A 132 6.85 3.23 -8.36
C GLY A 132 8.19 2.97 -7.66
N TRP A 133 8.40 1.73 -7.21
CA TRP A 133 9.66 1.31 -6.57
C TRP A 133 10.84 1.38 -7.54
N ALA A 134 10.65 0.97 -8.79
CA ALA A 134 11.66 1.11 -9.84
C ALA A 134 12.05 2.58 -10.08
N ILE A 135 11.08 3.50 -10.10
CA ILE A 135 11.35 4.95 -10.24
C ILE A 135 12.21 5.46 -9.08
N ILE A 136 11.85 5.12 -7.84
CA ILE A 136 12.59 5.53 -6.64
C ILE A 136 14.04 5.04 -6.70
N ASN A 137 14.25 3.83 -7.24
CA ASN A 137 15.57 3.22 -7.41
C ASN A 137 16.24 3.60 -8.74
N ASN A 138 15.75 4.61 -9.46
CA ASN A 138 16.30 5.09 -10.75
C ASN A 138 16.48 3.99 -11.81
N LYS A 139 15.49 3.09 -11.91
CA LYS A 139 15.43 2.01 -12.91
C LYS A 139 14.41 2.31 -13.99
N ASP A 140 14.63 1.79 -15.19
CA ASP A 140 13.72 1.91 -16.33
C ASP A 140 12.84 0.67 -16.53
N TYR A 141 13.00 -0.35 -15.67
CA TYR A 141 12.23 -1.59 -15.73
C TYR A 141 12.03 -2.20 -14.35
N VAL A 142 10.97 -3.01 -14.23
CA VAL A 142 10.66 -3.76 -13.02
C VAL A 142 11.42 -5.09 -13.01
N THR A 143 12.00 -5.43 -11.86
CA THR A 143 12.68 -6.70 -11.60
C THR A 143 11.87 -7.59 -10.65
N HIS A 144 12.22 -8.88 -10.56
CA HIS A 144 11.66 -9.79 -9.55
C HIS A 144 11.95 -9.30 -8.12
N GLN A 145 13.10 -8.66 -7.91
CA GLN A 145 13.45 -8.10 -6.61
C GLN A 145 12.53 -6.95 -6.23
N ASP A 146 12.16 -6.07 -7.16
CA ASP A 146 11.22 -4.98 -6.90
C ASP A 146 9.84 -5.51 -6.47
N ILE A 147 9.40 -6.64 -7.05
CA ILE A 147 8.18 -7.32 -6.59
C ILE A 147 8.35 -7.85 -5.17
N LYS A 148 9.47 -8.53 -4.86
CA LYS A 148 9.74 -9.07 -3.51
C LYS A 148 9.78 -7.96 -2.46
N ASP A 149 10.42 -6.84 -2.76
CA ASP A 149 10.57 -5.72 -1.83
C ASP A 149 9.22 -5.02 -1.53
N THR A 150 8.30 -5.02 -2.49
CA THR A 150 7.04 -4.27 -2.38
C THR A 150 5.84 -5.11 -1.95
N ILE A 151 5.85 -6.39 -2.23
CA ILE A 151 4.72 -7.30 -2.00
C ILE A 151 4.29 -7.38 -0.52
N PRO A 152 5.19 -7.34 0.49
CA PRO A 152 4.80 -7.36 1.89
C PRO A 152 3.87 -6.20 2.28
N TYR A 153 4.07 -5.02 1.72
CA TYR A 153 3.24 -3.85 2.00
C TYR A 153 1.83 -3.99 1.42
N ILE A 154 1.68 -4.69 0.29
CA ILE A 154 0.40 -4.91 -0.38
C ILE A 154 -0.37 -6.05 0.29
N LEU A 155 0.30 -7.12 0.67
CA LEU A 155 -0.36 -8.33 1.17
C LEU A 155 -0.66 -8.29 2.67
N ARG A 156 0.06 -7.48 3.46
CA ARG A 156 -0.03 -7.45 4.91
C ARG A 156 -1.47 -7.33 5.45
N HIS A 157 -2.30 -6.50 4.84
CA HIS A 157 -3.68 -6.26 5.28
C HIS A 157 -4.71 -7.14 4.57
N ARG A 158 -4.29 -7.89 3.54
CA ARG A 158 -5.15 -8.78 2.75
C ARG A 158 -5.08 -10.22 3.20
N ILE A 159 -3.90 -10.64 3.64
CA ILE A 159 -3.67 -12.01 4.09
C ILE A 159 -3.78 -12.04 5.60
N ARG A 160 -4.85 -12.66 6.10
CA ARG A 160 -5.04 -12.92 7.53
C ARG A 160 -4.43 -14.29 7.83
N PHE A 161 -3.23 -14.29 8.35
CA PHE A 161 -2.65 -15.52 8.90
C PHE A 161 -3.32 -15.88 10.22
N LEU A 162 -3.46 -17.17 10.48
CA LEU A 162 -4.05 -17.68 11.71
C LEU A 162 -3.20 -17.34 12.95
N ASN A 163 -1.89 -17.10 12.77
CA ASN A 163 -0.96 -16.67 13.83
C ASN A 163 0.16 -15.78 13.31
N GLN A 164 0.81 -15.05 14.22
CA GLN A 164 1.88 -14.11 13.87
C GLN A 164 3.16 -14.79 13.34
N GLU A 165 3.44 -16.01 13.76
CA GLU A 165 4.64 -16.75 13.36
C GLU A 165 4.61 -17.13 11.87
N GLU A 166 3.48 -17.59 11.37
CA GLU A 166 3.28 -17.90 9.95
C GLU A 166 3.44 -16.66 9.06
N LYS A 167 3.04 -15.50 9.58
CA LYS A 167 3.17 -14.23 8.87
C LYS A 167 4.63 -13.83 8.63
N ILE A 168 5.49 -14.05 9.62
CA ILE A 168 6.92 -13.74 9.56
C ILE A 168 7.62 -14.71 8.59
N GLU A 169 7.28 -16.00 8.65
CA GLU A 169 7.87 -17.03 7.79
C GLU A 169 7.50 -16.84 6.32
N PHE A 170 6.29 -16.36 6.03
CA PHE A 170 5.84 -16.07 4.68
C PHE A 170 6.55 -14.87 4.04
N VAL A 171 6.85 -13.83 4.82
CA VAL A 171 7.51 -12.61 4.34
C VAL A 171 9.00 -12.83 4.07
N ASN A 172 9.63 -13.80 4.76
CA ASN A 172 11.06 -14.06 4.69
C ASN A 172 11.46 -15.17 3.68
N LYS A 173 10.51 -15.89 3.08
CA LYS A 173 10.70 -16.89 2.02
C LYS A 173 10.34 -16.33 0.66
#